data_61f6d2445a6c4769026381d4a893ffdb
#
_entry.id   61f6d2445a6c4769026381d4a893ffdb
#
_cell.length_a   1.000
_cell.length_b   1.000
_cell.length_c   1.000
_cell.angle_alpha   90.00
_cell.angle_beta   90.00
_cell.angle_gamma   90.00
#
_symmetry.space_group_name_H-M   'P 1'
#
loop_
_entity.id
_entity.type
_entity.pdbx_description
1 polymer ?
#
loop_
_entity_poly.entity_id
_entity_poly.type
_entity_poly.pdbx_seq_one_letter_code
_entity_poly.pdbx_strand_id
1 'polypeptide(L)'
;YWLSGLTCTDENFMQKAGAHRMAAELGVAIIAPDTSPRGDDVADDEGYDLGKGAGFYVNATQAPWSRHYRMYDYVLNELPALVESMFPVSDQRSISGHSMGGHGALVLALRNPERYRSVSAFSPISNPVNSPWGKKAFGAYLGKDTSTWTDYDASLLMRKAGKFVPALVDQGEADDFLVEQLKPETLEAAARQSGYPLELNRREGFDHSYYFIASFIDEHLRFHAEHLSR
;
A
#
# COMPACT_ATOMS: atom_id res chain seq x y z
N TYR A 1 3.05 -8.37 4.89
CA TYR A 1 1.79 -8.20 4.15
C TYR A 1 2.06 -7.43 2.88
N TRP A 2 1.65 -7.98 1.75
CA TRP A 2 1.77 -7.32 0.44
C TRP A 2 0.42 -6.82 -0.05
N LEU A 3 0.32 -5.55 -0.40
CA LEU A 3 -0.86 -4.92 -0.95
C LEU A 3 -0.65 -4.63 -2.44
N SER A 4 -1.47 -5.25 -3.29
CA SER A 4 -1.39 -5.09 -4.74
C SER A 4 -2.07 -3.80 -5.23
N GLY A 5 -1.72 -3.38 -6.45
CA GLY A 5 -2.25 -2.20 -7.12
C GLY A 5 -3.61 -2.39 -7.77
N LEU A 6 -4.07 -1.36 -8.48
CA LEU A 6 -5.33 -1.38 -9.23
C LEU A 6 -5.42 -2.59 -10.16
N THR A 7 -6.61 -3.16 -10.26
CA THR A 7 -6.98 -4.29 -11.10
C THR A 7 -6.37 -5.64 -10.72
N CYS A 8 -5.44 -5.67 -9.77
CA CYS A 8 -4.82 -6.90 -9.29
C CYS A 8 -5.74 -7.70 -8.37
N THR A 9 -5.39 -8.97 -8.21
CA THR A 9 -5.92 -9.90 -7.21
C THR A 9 -4.80 -10.32 -6.25
N ASP A 10 -5.08 -11.23 -5.35
CA ASP A 10 -4.12 -11.90 -4.46
C ASP A 10 -3.04 -12.68 -5.23
N GLU A 11 -3.29 -13.07 -6.48
CA GLU A 11 -2.37 -13.88 -7.29
C GLU A 11 -1.26 -13.09 -7.99
N ASN A 12 -1.50 -11.82 -8.37
CA ASN A 12 -0.58 -11.09 -9.24
C ASN A 12 0.85 -11.03 -8.68
N PHE A 13 1.00 -10.65 -7.42
CA PHE A 13 2.31 -10.62 -6.77
C PHE A 13 2.93 -12.01 -6.66
N MET A 14 2.17 -12.97 -6.19
CA MET A 14 2.67 -14.33 -5.98
C MET A 14 3.18 -14.97 -7.27
N GLN A 15 2.55 -14.69 -8.41
CA GLN A 15 2.94 -15.22 -9.70
C GLN A 15 4.08 -14.46 -10.38
N LYS A 16 4.21 -13.14 -10.14
CA LYS A 16 5.03 -12.26 -10.98
C LYS A 16 6.24 -11.63 -10.29
N ALA A 17 6.22 -11.51 -8.96
CA ALA A 17 7.26 -10.76 -8.26
C ALA A 17 8.56 -11.55 -8.03
N GLY A 18 8.53 -12.88 -8.11
CA GLY A 18 9.73 -13.70 -7.86
C GLY A 18 10.19 -13.75 -6.39
N ALA A 19 9.33 -13.36 -5.45
CA ALA A 19 9.68 -13.13 -4.05
C ALA A 19 9.92 -14.39 -3.21
N HIS A 20 9.42 -15.54 -3.63
CA HIS A 20 9.33 -16.76 -2.80
C HIS A 20 10.68 -17.28 -2.33
N ARG A 21 11.69 -17.29 -3.22
CA ARG A 21 13.03 -17.79 -2.89
C ARG A 21 13.66 -16.96 -1.78
N MET A 22 13.66 -15.64 -1.93
CA MET A 22 14.24 -14.73 -0.93
C MET A 22 13.45 -14.80 0.38
N ALA A 23 12.13 -14.86 0.33
CA ALA A 23 11.31 -15.00 1.53
C ALA A 23 11.64 -16.27 2.30
N ALA A 24 11.84 -17.40 1.60
CA ALA A 24 12.24 -18.68 2.21
C ALA A 24 13.64 -18.59 2.82
N GLU A 25 14.61 -17.99 2.14
CA GLU A 25 15.97 -17.78 2.63
C GLU A 25 16.00 -16.94 3.91
N LEU A 26 15.13 -15.94 4.01
CA LEU A 26 15.02 -15.01 5.14
C LEU A 26 14.10 -15.51 6.26
N GLY A 27 13.36 -16.59 6.05
CA GLY A 27 12.37 -17.09 7.01
C GLY A 27 11.17 -16.15 7.20
N VAL A 28 10.79 -15.43 6.14
CA VAL A 28 9.68 -14.45 6.14
C VAL A 28 8.46 -15.05 5.46
N ALA A 29 7.30 -15.00 6.11
CA ALA A 29 6.02 -15.33 5.49
C ALA A 29 5.49 -14.12 4.70
N ILE A 30 4.93 -14.37 3.52
CA ILE A 30 4.28 -13.34 2.69
C ILE A 30 2.78 -13.64 2.62
N ILE A 31 1.99 -12.63 2.92
CA ILE A 31 0.52 -12.67 2.83
C ILE A 31 0.08 -11.60 1.84
N ALA A 32 -0.56 -12.01 0.75
CA ALA A 32 -1.08 -11.11 -0.26
C ALA A 32 -2.61 -11.25 -0.34
N PRO A 33 -3.39 -10.33 0.24
CA PRO A 33 -4.84 -10.34 0.08
C PRO A 33 -5.28 -9.80 -1.29
N ASP A 34 -6.53 -10.02 -1.63
CA ASP A 34 -7.17 -9.36 -2.77
C ASP A 34 -7.25 -7.83 -2.55
N THR A 35 -7.44 -7.09 -3.61
CA THR A 35 -7.43 -5.61 -3.63
C THR A 35 -8.78 -4.98 -3.34
N SER A 36 -9.83 -5.78 -3.25
CA SER A 36 -11.19 -5.35 -2.91
C SER A 36 -12.02 -6.53 -2.42
N PRO A 37 -13.19 -6.28 -1.81
CA PRO A 37 -14.20 -7.31 -1.69
C PRO A 37 -14.62 -7.79 -3.08
N ARG A 38 -15.04 -9.07 -3.17
CA ARG A 38 -15.56 -9.72 -4.38
C ARG A 38 -16.87 -10.44 -4.03
N GLY A 39 -17.66 -10.76 -5.02
CA GLY A 39 -18.94 -11.45 -4.86
C GLY A 39 -20.04 -10.79 -5.68
N ASP A 40 -21.17 -11.48 -5.85
CA ASP A 40 -22.26 -11.03 -6.72
C ASP A 40 -23.02 -9.85 -6.13
N ASP A 41 -23.05 -9.73 -4.80
CA ASP A 41 -23.73 -8.66 -4.07
C ASP A 41 -22.81 -7.47 -3.72
N VAL A 42 -21.54 -7.50 -4.14
CA VAL A 42 -20.58 -6.42 -3.94
C VAL A 42 -20.75 -5.38 -5.03
N ALA A 43 -20.94 -4.10 -4.63
CA ALA A 43 -21.03 -2.99 -5.57
C ALA A 43 -19.78 -2.87 -6.44
N ASP A 44 -19.97 -2.47 -7.68
CA ASP A 44 -18.90 -2.34 -8.68
C ASP A 44 -19.11 -1.09 -9.54
N ASP A 45 -18.10 -0.73 -10.32
CA ASP A 45 -18.10 0.36 -11.29
C ASP A 45 -17.55 -0.14 -12.63
N GLU A 46 -17.93 0.48 -13.73
CA GLU A 46 -17.43 0.12 -15.06
C GLU A 46 -15.95 0.50 -15.27
N GLY A 47 -15.46 1.45 -14.49
CA GLY A 47 -14.07 1.92 -14.55
C GLY A 47 -13.14 1.04 -13.72
N TYR A 48 -11.95 0.79 -14.23
CA TYR A 48 -10.91 -0.01 -13.57
C TYR A 48 -10.38 0.59 -12.24
N ASP A 49 -10.65 1.86 -11.99
CA ASP A 49 -10.11 2.67 -10.90
C ASP A 49 -11.12 2.90 -9.76
N LEU A 50 -12.24 2.18 -9.75
CA LEU A 50 -13.26 2.19 -8.71
C LEU A 50 -13.94 0.82 -8.63
N GLY A 51 -14.38 0.40 -7.46
CA GLY A 51 -15.09 -0.87 -7.30
C GLY A 51 -14.16 -2.08 -7.18
N LYS A 52 -14.52 -3.19 -7.79
CA LYS A 52 -13.78 -4.46 -7.71
C LYS A 52 -12.38 -4.30 -8.30
N GLY A 53 -11.37 -4.69 -7.53
CA GLY A 53 -9.96 -4.48 -7.88
C GLY A 53 -9.42 -3.06 -7.56
N ALA A 54 -10.23 -2.21 -6.92
CA ALA A 54 -9.89 -0.80 -6.66
C ALA A 54 -10.39 -0.31 -5.30
N GLY A 55 -10.18 -1.08 -4.23
CA GLY A 55 -10.67 -0.77 -2.89
C GLY A 55 -9.91 0.33 -2.15
N PHE A 56 -8.79 0.80 -2.68
CA PHE A 56 -7.95 1.88 -2.15
C PHE A 56 -7.57 1.75 -0.66
N TYR A 57 -7.78 0.58 -0.08
CA TYR A 57 -7.45 0.28 1.32
C TYR A 57 -8.02 1.31 2.31
N VAL A 58 -9.24 1.77 2.04
CA VAL A 58 -10.02 2.66 2.89
C VAL A 58 -11.21 1.94 3.53
N ASN A 59 -11.82 2.55 4.52
CA ASN A 59 -13.14 2.19 5.00
C ASN A 59 -14.16 3.12 4.37
N ALA A 60 -14.92 2.62 3.40
CA ALA A 60 -15.95 3.42 2.75
C ALA A 60 -17.07 3.80 3.72
N THR A 61 -17.52 5.04 3.62
CA THR A 61 -18.60 5.60 4.42
C THR A 61 -19.86 5.88 3.62
N GLN A 62 -19.76 5.86 2.28
CA GLN A 62 -20.85 6.19 1.37
C GLN A 62 -21.50 4.93 0.80
N ALA A 63 -22.83 4.93 0.72
CA ALA A 63 -23.56 3.89 -0.01
C ALA A 63 -23.32 4.04 -1.53
N PRO A 64 -23.26 2.93 -2.28
CA PRO A 64 -23.43 1.53 -1.85
C PRO A 64 -22.16 0.89 -1.27
N TRP A 65 -21.02 1.60 -1.32
CA TRP A 65 -19.68 1.09 -1.00
C TRP A 65 -19.51 0.70 0.47
N SER A 66 -20.09 1.47 1.39
CA SER A 66 -19.92 1.28 2.83
C SER A 66 -20.32 -0.10 3.34
N ARG A 67 -21.11 -0.85 2.56
CA ARG A 67 -21.55 -2.19 2.95
C ARG A 67 -20.39 -3.20 2.96
N HIS A 68 -19.47 -3.14 2.00
CA HIS A 68 -18.42 -4.15 1.82
C HIS A 68 -16.99 -3.61 1.71
N TYR A 69 -16.80 -2.34 1.29
CA TYR A 69 -15.48 -1.76 1.07
C TYR A 69 -14.88 -1.24 2.37
N ARG A 70 -14.40 -2.17 3.19
CA ARG A 70 -13.75 -1.91 4.48
C ARG A 70 -12.32 -2.48 4.48
N MET A 71 -11.59 -2.21 3.41
CA MET A 71 -10.26 -2.78 3.18
C MET A 71 -9.22 -2.34 4.22
N TYR A 72 -9.38 -1.14 4.79
CA TYR A 72 -8.48 -0.68 5.86
C TYR A 72 -8.60 -1.56 7.10
N ASP A 73 -9.80 -1.76 7.62
CA ASP A 73 -10.04 -2.61 8.80
C ASP A 73 -9.69 -4.07 8.52
N TYR A 74 -9.98 -4.55 7.32
CA TYR A 74 -9.66 -5.92 6.91
C TYR A 74 -8.15 -6.18 7.01
N VAL A 75 -7.31 -5.31 6.40
CA VAL A 75 -5.86 -5.47 6.41
C VAL A 75 -5.26 -5.21 7.80
N LEU A 76 -5.80 -4.25 8.55
CA LEU A 76 -5.27 -3.90 9.86
C LEU A 76 -5.60 -4.94 10.94
N ASN A 77 -6.81 -5.49 10.93
CA ASN A 77 -7.36 -6.26 12.03
C ASN A 77 -7.73 -7.70 11.66
N GLU A 78 -8.59 -7.91 10.67
CA GLU A 78 -9.14 -9.23 10.38
C GLU A 78 -8.10 -10.18 9.80
N LEU A 79 -7.38 -9.74 8.78
CA LEU A 79 -6.39 -10.55 8.07
C LEU A 79 -5.24 -11.00 9.01
N PRO A 80 -4.62 -10.13 9.81
CA PRO A 80 -3.58 -10.56 10.74
C PRO A 80 -4.09 -11.55 11.80
N ALA A 81 -5.26 -11.31 12.36
CA ALA A 81 -5.84 -12.22 13.35
C ALA A 81 -6.08 -13.62 12.77
N LEU A 82 -6.56 -13.68 11.52
CA LEU A 82 -6.77 -14.94 10.83
C LEU A 82 -5.44 -15.65 10.53
N VAL A 83 -4.47 -14.95 9.96
CA VAL A 83 -3.16 -15.51 9.60
C VAL A 83 -2.44 -16.07 10.82
N GLU A 84 -2.39 -15.30 11.92
CA GLU A 84 -1.72 -15.71 13.16
C GLU A 84 -2.43 -16.90 13.85
N SER A 85 -3.72 -17.06 13.62
CA SER A 85 -4.46 -18.21 14.12
C SER A 85 -4.26 -19.51 13.32
N MET A 86 -3.93 -19.37 12.03
CA MET A 86 -3.85 -20.50 11.09
C MET A 86 -2.43 -20.97 10.80
N PHE A 87 -1.44 -20.10 10.94
CA PHE A 87 -0.06 -20.37 10.53
C PHE A 87 0.92 -20.13 11.68
N PRO A 88 2.04 -20.85 11.72
CA PRO A 88 3.07 -20.71 12.76
C PRO A 88 3.93 -19.47 12.50
N VAL A 89 3.33 -18.30 12.53
CA VAL A 89 3.98 -17.00 12.36
C VAL A 89 4.00 -16.23 13.68
N SER A 90 4.94 -15.29 13.82
CA SER A 90 4.98 -14.37 14.95
C SER A 90 3.99 -13.22 14.79
N ASP A 91 3.85 -12.40 15.83
CA ASP A 91 3.11 -11.15 15.81
C ASP A 91 3.90 -9.97 15.20
N GLN A 92 5.15 -10.23 14.78
CA GLN A 92 5.99 -9.22 14.13
C GLN A 92 5.56 -9.05 12.68
N ARG A 93 5.20 -7.83 12.31
CA ARG A 93 4.59 -7.53 11.01
C ARG A 93 5.32 -6.38 10.33
N SER A 94 5.50 -6.52 9.03
CA SER A 94 5.86 -5.44 8.12
C SER A 94 4.85 -5.38 6.98
N ILE A 95 4.77 -4.25 6.31
CA ILE A 95 3.80 -4.05 5.24
C ILE A 95 4.46 -3.46 4.01
N SER A 96 4.07 -3.94 2.85
CA SER A 96 4.57 -3.47 1.56
C SER A 96 3.45 -3.40 0.53
N GLY A 97 3.66 -2.70 -0.57
CA GLY A 97 2.69 -2.68 -1.64
C GLY A 97 3.15 -1.92 -2.88
N HIS A 98 2.35 -2.04 -3.93
CA HIS A 98 2.59 -1.39 -5.21
C HIS A 98 1.46 -0.46 -5.59
N SER A 99 1.77 0.75 -6.09
CA SER A 99 0.78 1.68 -6.64
C SER A 99 -0.32 2.05 -5.61
N MET A 100 -1.59 1.72 -5.88
CA MET A 100 -2.69 1.79 -4.92
C MET A 100 -2.37 1.01 -3.63
N GLY A 101 -1.72 -0.14 -3.73
CA GLY A 101 -1.29 -0.93 -2.57
C GLY A 101 -0.13 -0.29 -1.82
N GLY A 102 0.78 0.39 -2.52
CA GLY A 102 1.83 1.21 -1.90
C GLY A 102 1.25 2.37 -1.09
N HIS A 103 0.22 3.03 -1.63
CA HIS A 103 -0.60 3.98 -0.88
C HIS A 103 -1.17 3.34 0.38
N GLY A 104 -1.83 2.20 0.25
CA GLY A 104 -2.42 1.48 1.38
C GLY A 104 -1.41 1.10 2.46
N ALA A 105 -0.25 0.57 2.05
CA ALA A 105 0.83 0.19 2.96
C ALA A 105 1.37 1.39 3.76
N LEU A 106 1.64 2.49 3.09
CA LEU A 106 2.11 3.72 3.75
C LEU A 106 1.07 4.29 4.71
N VAL A 107 -0.20 4.37 4.30
CA VAL A 107 -1.29 4.88 5.16
C VAL A 107 -1.47 4.01 6.40
N LEU A 108 -1.51 2.68 6.24
CA LEU A 108 -1.65 1.75 7.36
C LEU A 108 -0.51 1.87 8.35
N ALA A 109 0.75 1.94 7.89
CA ALA A 109 1.91 2.08 8.75
C ALA A 109 1.97 3.44 9.44
N LEU A 110 1.71 4.53 8.73
CA LEU A 110 1.75 5.89 9.28
C LEU A 110 0.67 6.15 10.34
N ARG A 111 -0.50 5.54 10.17
CA ARG A 111 -1.60 5.65 11.14
C ARG A 111 -1.46 4.71 12.34
N ASN A 112 -0.71 3.62 12.19
CA ASN A 112 -0.57 2.57 13.20
C ASN A 112 0.91 2.17 13.38
N PRO A 113 1.78 3.11 13.79
CA PRO A 113 3.23 2.89 13.84
C PRO A 113 3.66 1.83 14.85
N GLU A 114 2.79 1.46 15.78
CA GLU A 114 3.03 0.37 16.75
C GLU A 114 2.72 -1.02 16.19
N ARG A 115 2.05 -1.09 15.04
CA ARG A 115 1.61 -2.36 14.43
C ARG A 115 2.61 -2.94 13.45
N TYR A 116 3.52 -2.11 12.93
CA TYR A 116 4.45 -2.50 11.88
C TYR A 116 5.90 -2.16 12.22
N ARG A 117 6.80 -3.08 11.95
CA ARG A 117 8.25 -2.93 12.16
C ARG A 117 8.92 -2.11 11.05
N SER A 118 8.38 -2.19 9.85
CA SER A 118 8.83 -1.43 8.68
C SER A 118 7.73 -1.36 7.63
N VAL A 119 7.84 -0.39 6.73
CA VAL A 119 6.96 -0.25 5.58
C VAL A 119 7.78 -0.05 4.32
N SER A 120 7.34 -0.65 3.20
CA SER A 120 7.93 -0.33 1.91
C SER A 120 6.89 -0.16 0.82
N ALA A 121 7.25 0.50 -0.27
CA ALA A 121 6.34 0.69 -1.39
C ALA A 121 7.09 0.77 -2.72
N PHE A 122 6.47 0.23 -3.76
CA PHE A 122 6.87 0.42 -5.15
C PHE A 122 5.89 1.38 -5.81
N SER A 123 6.39 2.46 -6.41
CA SER A 123 5.60 3.45 -7.16
C SER A 123 4.25 3.80 -6.48
N PRO A 124 4.23 4.20 -5.19
CA PRO A 124 2.99 4.44 -4.46
C PRO A 124 2.25 5.68 -4.98
N ILE A 125 0.91 5.67 -4.90
CA ILE A 125 0.11 6.89 -5.01
C ILE A 125 0.36 7.70 -3.73
N SER A 126 1.32 8.64 -3.76
CA SER A 126 1.85 9.30 -2.57
C SER A 126 0.93 10.40 -2.02
N ASN A 127 0.13 11.02 -2.90
CA ASN A 127 -0.76 12.14 -2.53
C ASN A 127 -2.13 12.00 -3.23
N PRO A 128 -2.94 10.99 -2.86
CA PRO A 128 -4.20 10.69 -3.52
C PRO A 128 -5.21 11.84 -3.47
N VAL A 129 -5.19 12.70 -2.47
CA VAL A 129 -6.09 13.88 -2.42
C VAL A 129 -5.87 14.84 -3.60
N ASN A 130 -4.71 14.78 -4.26
CA ASN A 130 -4.35 15.61 -5.41
C ASN A 130 -4.16 14.82 -6.71
N SER A 131 -4.42 13.52 -6.72
CA SER A 131 -4.35 12.68 -7.93
C SER A 131 -5.74 12.40 -8.50
N PRO A 132 -5.89 12.25 -9.83
CA PRO A 132 -7.18 11.88 -10.45
C PRO A 132 -7.77 10.59 -9.86
N TRP A 133 -7.00 9.53 -9.75
CA TRP A 133 -7.46 8.26 -9.16
C TRP A 133 -7.95 8.43 -7.72
N GLY A 134 -7.17 9.11 -6.88
CA GLY A 134 -7.54 9.34 -5.49
C GLY A 134 -8.79 10.20 -5.34
N LYS A 135 -8.93 11.26 -6.13
CA LYS A 135 -10.13 12.11 -6.10
C LYS A 135 -11.39 11.35 -6.49
N LYS A 136 -11.32 10.49 -7.52
CA LYS A 136 -12.44 9.64 -7.91
C LYS A 136 -12.81 8.66 -6.81
N ALA A 137 -11.83 7.89 -6.33
CA ALA A 137 -12.05 6.86 -5.32
C ALA A 137 -12.53 7.44 -3.98
N PHE A 138 -11.86 8.48 -3.47
CA PHE A 138 -12.23 9.09 -2.20
C PHE A 138 -13.58 9.83 -2.27
N GLY A 139 -13.86 10.47 -3.40
CA GLY A 139 -15.17 11.07 -3.64
C GLY A 139 -16.31 10.05 -3.57
N ALA A 140 -16.09 8.86 -4.15
CA ALA A 140 -17.06 7.77 -4.11
C ALA A 140 -17.13 7.08 -2.75
N TYR A 141 -15.98 6.72 -2.17
CA TYR A 141 -15.93 5.92 -0.93
C TYR A 141 -16.16 6.75 0.34
N LEU A 142 -15.58 7.96 0.41
CA LEU A 142 -15.57 8.79 1.62
C LEU A 142 -16.52 10.00 1.52
N GLY A 143 -17.00 10.32 0.32
CA GLY A 143 -17.91 11.43 0.08
C GLY A 143 -17.21 12.76 -0.20
N LYS A 144 -17.99 13.84 -0.19
CA LYS A 144 -17.55 15.16 -0.64
C LYS A 144 -16.75 15.96 0.39
N ASP A 145 -16.77 15.55 1.65
CA ASP A 145 -15.99 16.21 2.71
C ASP A 145 -14.52 15.79 2.61
N THR A 146 -13.73 16.61 1.92
CA THR A 146 -12.30 16.36 1.69
C THR A 146 -11.45 16.40 2.96
N SER A 147 -11.97 16.89 4.08
CA SER A 147 -11.25 16.83 5.35
C SER A 147 -11.04 15.37 5.81
N THR A 148 -11.99 14.48 5.50
CA THR A 148 -11.90 13.05 5.83
C THR A 148 -10.86 12.30 4.96
N TRP A 149 -10.50 12.85 3.79
CA TRP A 149 -9.54 12.24 2.89
C TRP A 149 -8.10 12.31 3.41
N THR A 150 -7.81 13.32 4.25
CA THR A 150 -6.47 13.54 4.80
C THR A 150 -5.97 12.37 5.63
N ASP A 151 -6.87 11.61 6.22
CA ASP A 151 -6.55 10.41 7.00
C ASP A 151 -6.09 9.21 6.15
N TYR A 152 -6.25 9.32 4.84
CA TYR A 152 -5.84 8.33 3.86
C TYR A 152 -4.82 8.87 2.84
N ASP A 153 -4.06 9.91 3.20
CA ASP A 153 -3.03 10.50 2.34
C ASP A 153 -1.65 10.37 2.98
N ALA A 154 -0.78 9.57 2.37
CA ALA A 154 0.53 9.25 2.93
C ALA A 154 1.42 10.49 3.11
N SER A 155 1.41 11.44 2.16
CA SER A 155 2.21 12.67 2.26
C SER A 155 1.71 13.57 3.39
N LEU A 156 0.40 13.70 3.56
CA LEU A 156 -0.18 14.49 4.64
C LEU A 156 0.03 13.85 6.02
N LEU A 157 -0.08 12.52 6.10
CA LEU A 157 0.19 11.77 7.33
C LEU A 157 1.67 11.83 7.73
N MET A 158 2.58 11.62 6.78
CA MET A 158 4.03 11.66 7.02
C MET A 158 4.49 13.03 7.52
N ARG A 159 3.91 14.11 6.99
CA ARG A 159 4.19 15.49 7.43
C ARG A 159 3.87 15.73 8.91
N LYS A 160 2.88 15.01 9.46
CA LYS A 160 2.39 15.15 10.84
C LYS A 160 2.85 14.01 11.75
N ALA A 161 3.67 13.07 11.24
CA ALA A 161 4.04 11.87 11.99
C ALA A 161 4.82 12.22 13.28
N GLY A 162 4.31 11.76 14.40
CA GLY A 162 4.98 11.88 15.71
C GLY A 162 5.77 10.62 16.13
N LYS A 163 5.53 9.50 15.43
CA LYS A 163 6.29 8.25 15.55
C LYS A 163 6.69 7.79 14.17
N PHE A 164 7.85 7.16 14.08
CA PHE A 164 8.42 6.76 12.81
C PHE A 164 8.49 5.24 12.70
N VAL A 165 8.08 4.76 11.53
CA VAL A 165 8.29 3.40 11.07
C VAL A 165 9.32 3.48 9.95
N PRO A 166 10.42 2.72 9.97
CA PRO A 166 11.39 2.70 8.86
C PRO A 166 10.69 2.49 7.53
N ALA A 167 10.95 3.36 6.55
CA ALA A 167 10.24 3.39 5.29
C ALA A 167 11.20 3.36 4.10
N LEU A 168 10.96 2.41 3.17
CA LEU A 168 11.67 2.27 1.90
C LEU A 168 10.69 2.43 0.74
N VAL A 169 11.00 3.31 -0.20
CA VAL A 169 10.20 3.51 -1.41
C VAL A 169 11.10 3.43 -2.64
N ASP A 170 10.72 2.61 -3.59
CA ASP A 170 11.32 2.58 -4.92
C ASP A 170 10.34 3.16 -5.95
N GLN A 171 10.83 4.10 -6.77
CA GLN A 171 10.04 4.79 -7.79
C GLN A 171 10.71 4.68 -9.15
N GLY A 172 10.04 4.07 -10.12
CA GLY A 172 10.47 4.05 -11.51
C GLY A 172 10.34 5.44 -12.16
N GLU A 173 11.40 5.92 -12.82
CA GLU A 173 11.38 7.23 -13.46
C GLU A 173 10.80 7.22 -14.87
N ALA A 174 10.70 6.04 -15.51
CA ALA A 174 10.00 5.86 -16.78
C ALA A 174 8.52 5.46 -16.61
N ASP A 175 7.96 5.66 -15.42
CA ASP A 175 6.59 5.33 -15.09
C ASP A 175 5.61 6.35 -15.68
N ASP A 176 4.69 5.90 -16.52
CA ASP A 176 3.70 6.77 -17.19
C ASP A 176 2.75 7.48 -16.21
N PHE A 177 2.59 6.94 -15.01
CA PHE A 177 1.73 7.51 -13.97
C PHE A 177 2.46 8.47 -13.02
N LEU A 178 3.77 8.63 -13.18
CA LEU A 178 4.65 9.36 -12.26
C LEU A 178 4.11 10.74 -11.90
N VAL A 179 3.80 11.55 -12.90
CA VAL A 179 3.46 12.97 -12.72
C VAL A 179 2.02 13.17 -12.25
N GLU A 180 1.07 12.47 -12.87
CA GLU A 180 -0.34 12.73 -12.58
C GLU A 180 -0.85 12.00 -11.34
N GLN A 181 -0.42 10.75 -11.16
CA GLN A 181 -1.01 9.86 -10.16
C GLN A 181 -0.13 9.65 -8.94
N LEU A 182 1.18 9.41 -9.13
CA LEU A 182 2.05 8.91 -8.06
C LEU A 182 2.65 10.01 -7.19
N LYS A 183 3.13 11.08 -7.77
CA LYS A 183 3.62 12.30 -7.09
C LYS A 183 4.62 12.04 -5.96
N PRO A 184 5.69 11.27 -6.18
CA PRO A 184 6.65 10.89 -5.14
C PRO A 184 7.36 12.10 -4.49
N GLU A 185 7.50 13.22 -5.21
CA GLU A 185 8.05 14.47 -4.70
C GLU A 185 7.29 15.03 -3.51
N THR A 186 5.98 14.74 -3.41
CA THR A 186 5.17 15.16 -2.27
C THR A 186 5.51 14.39 -1.00
N LEU A 187 5.82 13.10 -1.15
CA LEU A 187 6.26 12.24 -0.05
C LEU A 187 7.67 12.63 0.42
N GLU A 188 8.60 12.86 -0.52
CA GLU A 188 9.95 13.37 -0.21
C GLU A 188 9.91 14.70 0.54
N ALA A 189 9.07 15.62 0.09
CA ALA A 189 8.89 16.92 0.74
C ALA A 189 8.33 16.76 2.17
N ALA A 190 7.34 15.88 2.34
CA ALA A 190 6.76 15.57 3.64
C ALA A 190 7.78 14.98 4.61
N ALA A 191 8.59 14.02 4.15
CA ALA A 191 9.64 13.40 4.95
C ALA A 191 10.70 14.41 5.39
N ARG A 192 11.18 15.26 4.47
CA ARG A 192 12.14 16.34 4.81
C ARG A 192 11.56 17.30 5.85
N GLN A 193 10.30 17.68 5.71
CA GLN A 193 9.65 18.63 6.61
C GLN A 193 9.48 18.10 8.03
N SER A 194 9.15 16.80 8.17
CA SER A 194 8.91 16.15 9.47
C SER A 194 10.15 15.47 10.07
N GLY A 195 11.25 15.36 9.30
CA GLY A 195 12.42 14.57 9.69
C GLY A 195 12.15 13.07 9.66
N TYR A 196 11.17 12.62 8.87
CA TYR A 196 10.82 11.20 8.76
C TYR A 196 11.94 10.40 8.07
N PRO A 197 12.38 9.25 8.60
CA PRO A 197 13.44 8.44 8.04
C PRO A 197 12.92 7.65 6.80
N LEU A 198 12.70 8.36 5.70
CA LEU A 198 12.31 7.80 4.42
C LEU A 198 13.56 7.59 3.56
N GLU A 199 13.78 6.36 3.13
CA GLU A 199 14.64 6.03 2.00
C GLU A 199 13.79 5.96 0.73
N LEU A 200 14.01 6.89 -0.22
CA LEU A 200 13.31 6.90 -1.48
C LEU A 200 14.33 6.86 -2.63
N ASN A 201 14.31 5.75 -3.37
CA ASN A 201 15.19 5.49 -4.50
C ASN A 201 14.47 5.79 -5.80
N ARG A 202 15.09 6.62 -6.66
CA ARG A 202 14.67 6.84 -8.03
C ARG A 202 15.38 5.84 -8.93
N ARG A 203 14.62 5.00 -9.65
CA ARG A 203 15.12 3.93 -10.48
C ARG A 203 14.98 4.31 -11.96
N GLU A 204 16.06 4.79 -12.55
CA GLU A 204 16.11 5.22 -13.96
C GLU A 204 15.75 4.07 -14.91
N GLY A 205 14.92 4.35 -15.92
CA GLY A 205 14.52 3.38 -16.95
C GLY A 205 13.46 2.36 -16.53
N PHE A 206 13.02 2.33 -15.27
CA PHE A 206 11.97 1.43 -14.82
C PHE A 206 10.58 2.07 -14.92
N ASP A 207 9.64 1.26 -15.35
CA ASP A 207 8.21 1.61 -15.52
C ASP A 207 7.34 1.17 -14.32
N HIS A 208 6.02 1.10 -14.51
CA HIS A 208 5.02 0.70 -13.49
C HIS A 208 4.79 -0.83 -13.43
N SER A 209 5.55 -1.62 -14.16
CA SER A 209 5.28 -3.05 -14.34
C SER A 209 5.83 -3.94 -13.22
N TYR A 210 5.43 -5.21 -13.24
CA TYR A 210 6.01 -6.23 -12.37
C TYR A 210 7.48 -6.54 -12.68
N TYR A 211 8.01 -6.18 -13.85
CA TYR A 211 9.45 -6.26 -14.12
C TYR A 211 10.25 -5.35 -13.18
N PHE A 212 9.71 -4.16 -12.89
CA PHE A 212 10.26 -3.26 -11.89
C PHE A 212 10.25 -3.89 -10.50
N ILE A 213 9.11 -4.38 -10.05
CA ILE A 213 8.98 -5.03 -8.74
C ILE A 213 9.93 -6.22 -8.63
N ALA A 214 9.95 -7.11 -9.61
CA ALA A 214 10.81 -8.30 -9.62
C ALA A 214 12.31 -7.97 -9.57
N SER A 215 12.70 -6.82 -10.08
CA SER A 215 14.10 -6.37 -10.06
C SER A 215 14.60 -5.97 -8.68
N PHE A 216 13.71 -5.50 -7.80
CA PHE A 216 14.09 -4.93 -6.50
C PHE A 216 13.41 -5.57 -5.30
N ILE A 217 12.52 -6.56 -5.49
CA ILE A 217 11.79 -7.17 -4.38
C ILE A 217 12.70 -7.84 -3.34
N ASP A 218 13.85 -8.36 -3.75
CA ASP A 218 14.82 -8.96 -2.85
C ASP A 218 15.42 -7.91 -1.90
N GLU A 219 15.64 -6.67 -2.36
CA GLU A 219 16.11 -5.56 -1.51
C GLU A 219 15.06 -5.21 -0.45
N HIS A 220 13.79 -5.12 -0.85
CA HIS A 220 12.68 -4.85 0.06
C HIS A 220 12.48 -5.97 1.09
N LEU A 221 12.60 -7.23 0.69
CA LEU A 221 12.49 -8.36 1.62
C LEU A 221 13.62 -8.38 2.65
N ARG A 222 14.87 -8.07 2.26
CA ARG A 222 16.00 -7.93 3.19
C ARG A 222 15.78 -6.78 4.17
N PHE A 223 15.33 -5.62 3.66
CA PHE A 223 14.96 -4.47 4.50
C PHE A 223 13.91 -4.87 5.55
N HIS A 224 12.86 -5.57 5.17
CA HIS A 224 11.83 -6.02 6.11
C HIS A 224 12.36 -7.05 7.11
N ALA A 225 13.13 -8.06 6.65
CA ALA A 225 13.69 -9.10 7.52
C ALA A 225 14.61 -8.51 8.60
N GLU A 226 15.42 -7.51 8.26
CA GLU A 226 16.26 -6.80 9.23
C GLU A 226 15.45 -6.15 10.36
N HIS A 227 14.29 -5.57 10.05
CA HIS A 227 13.44 -4.91 11.03
C HIS A 227 12.52 -5.88 11.80
N LEU A 228 12.12 -7.00 11.19
CA LEU A 228 11.34 -8.05 11.84
C LEU A 228 12.14 -8.85 12.87
N SER A 229 13.46 -8.90 12.74
CA SER A 229 14.36 -9.62 13.64
C SER A 229 14.75 -8.84 14.90
N ARG A 230 14.36 -7.57 14.99
CA ARG A 230 14.62 -6.68 16.14
C ARG A 230 13.42 -6.67 17.08
#